data_010ec3d703a29bdf44cc0ce9eab9d886
#
_entry.id   010ec3d703a29bdf44cc0ce9eab9d886
#
_cell.length_a   1.000
_cell.length_b   1.000
_cell.length_c   1.000
_cell.angle_alpha   90.00
_cell.angle_beta   90.00
_cell.angle_gamma   90.00
#
_symmetry.space_group_name_H-M   'P 1'
#
loop_
_entity.id
_entity.type
_entity.pdbx_description
1 polymer ?
#
loop_
_entity_poly.entity_id
_entity_poly.type
_entity_poly.pdbx_seq_one_letter_code
_entity_poly.pdbx_strand_id
1 'polypeptide(L)'
;MTSLALTDHGNMYGAVTFYKECKNNGINPLVGCEFYFTHDRHIKDPSAKYYHLILIAMSDKGYHNLMELNSIAWKEGYYYKPRIDNESLMSHSEDLICLSACVSGEIPRLVLAGKMDEARERIGWFKEVFGDRYYLEIQNHGLDEERIVLEKLPILSRETGVPLVCTNDIHYIEKDDWNAHDTLICIGTQSKKNDKNRMKYKEGEFYFRSPEEMELLFSEFPEAIENTAKIAERCQLEIKFPGPVLPKCQIPPQYKNDAEYLTALSYEGLKVRYPNATEEEMANLEKRLQYELDIIIKMDFPAYFLIVRDYIHWAKTHDIPVGPGRGSGAGSLVAYATTITDVDPIKYNLLFERFLNPERVSLPDFDIDFCFERRGEVIDYVTEHYGHDSVGQITTFGTLKPKAVVKDVCRVLDIPFEESNKITALVPDEIPGMKKWHLPDALKFEKKLQDVRDRGGVYEELFDTAIRLEGLNRHTSLHAAGVVIGREPLDKYVPLCVPDQKSGGLASQYTMLQIEECGLV
;
A
#
# COMPACT_ATOMS: atom_id res chain seq x y z
N MET A 1 -19.12 -13.48 13.97
CA MET A 1 -18.43 -12.18 14.08
C MET A 1 -19.00 -11.25 13.03
N THR A 2 -19.39 -10.03 13.40
CA THR A 2 -20.05 -9.04 12.50
C THR A 2 -19.12 -7.89 12.09
N SER A 3 -18.00 -7.76 12.78
CA SER A 3 -17.01 -6.69 12.57
C SER A 3 -15.60 -7.25 12.74
N LEU A 4 -14.65 -6.68 12.03
CA LEU A 4 -13.23 -7.08 12.09
C LEU A 4 -12.35 -5.86 11.90
N ALA A 5 -11.23 -5.78 12.64
CA ALA A 5 -10.24 -4.72 12.51
C ALA A 5 -8.98 -5.20 11.79
N LEU A 6 -8.39 -4.31 10.99
CA LEU A 6 -7.04 -4.43 10.45
C LEU A 6 -6.19 -3.29 11.01
N THR A 7 -5.06 -3.63 11.65
CA THR A 7 -4.15 -2.67 12.30
C THR A 7 -2.69 -3.04 12.03
N ASP A 8 -2.29 -3.05 10.76
CA ASP A 8 -0.92 -3.39 10.35
C ASP A 8 0.14 -2.45 10.95
N HIS A 9 1.34 -2.95 11.15
CA HIS A 9 2.46 -2.18 11.72
C HIS A 9 2.98 -1.08 10.78
N GLY A 10 2.71 0.17 11.10
CA GLY A 10 3.29 1.36 10.46
C GLY A 10 2.95 1.54 8.98
N ASN A 11 1.92 0.86 8.49
CA ASN A 11 1.49 0.95 7.10
C ASN A 11 -0.02 0.70 6.94
N MET A 12 -0.53 0.99 5.75
CA MET A 12 -1.92 0.77 5.36
C MET A 12 -2.03 -0.02 4.04
N TYR A 13 -1.02 -0.83 3.69
CA TYR A 13 -0.97 -1.56 2.42
C TYR A 13 -2.21 -2.42 2.16
N GLY A 14 -2.76 -3.05 3.19
CA GLY A 14 -3.90 -3.94 3.12
C GLY A 14 -5.27 -3.25 3.22
N ALA A 15 -5.34 -1.96 3.52
CA ALA A 15 -6.58 -1.29 3.93
C ALA A 15 -7.71 -1.40 2.92
N VAL A 16 -7.47 -1.08 1.64
CA VAL A 16 -8.49 -1.11 0.59
C VAL A 16 -8.97 -2.55 0.30
N THR A 17 -8.03 -3.50 0.23
CA THR A 17 -8.37 -4.91 0.01
C THR A 17 -9.21 -5.45 1.17
N PHE A 18 -8.78 -5.21 2.40
CA PHE A 18 -9.51 -5.62 3.60
C PHE A 18 -10.91 -4.99 3.65
N TYR A 19 -11.02 -3.69 3.40
CA TYR A 19 -12.30 -2.99 3.36
C TYR A 19 -13.28 -3.64 2.38
N LYS A 20 -12.84 -3.88 1.15
CA LYS A 20 -13.67 -4.49 0.10
C LYS A 20 -14.08 -5.91 0.45
N GLU A 21 -13.15 -6.73 0.93
CA GLU A 21 -13.44 -8.11 1.32
C GLU A 21 -14.43 -8.18 2.48
N CYS A 22 -14.30 -7.33 3.49
CA CYS A 22 -15.27 -7.23 4.57
C CYS A 22 -16.66 -6.84 4.05
N LYS A 23 -16.76 -5.79 3.23
CA LYS A 23 -18.04 -5.35 2.65
C LYS A 23 -18.69 -6.43 1.80
N ASN A 24 -17.92 -7.13 0.97
CA ASN A 24 -18.40 -8.24 0.13
C ASN A 24 -18.95 -9.40 0.95
N ASN A 25 -18.46 -9.59 2.17
CA ASN A 25 -18.90 -10.66 3.07
C ASN A 25 -19.86 -10.19 4.17
N GLY A 26 -20.37 -8.95 4.11
CA GLY A 26 -21.33 -8.41 5.09
C GLY A 26 -20.72 -8.17 6.48
N ILE A 27 -19.40 -7.98 6.56
CA ILE A 27 -18.64 -7.67 7.78
C ILE A 27 -18.37 -6.17 7.83
N ASN A 28 -18.56 -5.54 8.98
CA ASN A 28 -18.18 -4.14 9.18
C ASN A 28 -16.65 -4.02 9.30
N PRO A 29 -15.95 -3.34 8.35
CA PRO A 29 -14.51 -3.17 8.39
C PRO A 29 -14.10 -2.03 9.33
N LEU A 30 -13.25 -2.32 10.31
CA LEU A 30 -12.56 -1.32 11.10
C LEU A 30 -11.13 -1.16 10.55
N VAL A 31 -10.89 -0.09 9.81
CA VAL A 31 -9.58 0.19 9.23
C VAL A 31 -8.76 1.02 10.20
N GLY A 32 -7.59 0.54 10.54
CA GLY A 32 -6.66 1.18 11.45
C GLY A 32 -5.21 0.95 11.06
N CYS A 33 -4.32 1.34 11.96
CA CYS A 33 -2.89 1.12 11.85
C CYS A 33 -2.29 1.02 13.26
N GLU A 34 -1.38 0.11 13.48
CA GLU A 34 -0.52 0.09 14.65
C GLU A 34 0.71 0.96 14.37
N PHE A 35 0.65 2.21 14.80
CA PHE A 35 1.71 3.19 14.60
C PHE A 35 2.89 2.93 15.53
N TYR A 36 4.08 3.30 15.05
CA TYR A 36 5.24 3.54 15.90
C TYR A 36 5.16 4.99 16.40
N PHE A 37 4.98 5.15 17.70
CA PHE A 37 4.78 6.42 18.36
C PHE A 37 6.02 6.84 19.15
N THR A 38 6.41 8.11 19.06
CA THR A 38 7.50 8.71 19.82
C THR A 38 7.07 10.07 20.38
N HIS A 39 7.83 10.67 21.27
CA HIS A 39 7.51 11.99 21.79
C HIS A 39 7.84 13.11 20.79
N ASP A 40 8.91 12.92 20.01
CA ASP A 40 9.36 13.84 18.96
C ASP A 40 9.91 13.03 17.78
N ARG A 41 9.26 13.11 16.62
CA ARG A 41 9.64 12.38 15.40
C ARG A 41 10.92 12.87 14.75
N HIS A 42 11.34 14.10 15.07
CA HIS A 42 12.54 14.72 14.51
C HIS A 42 13.84 14.25 15.16
N ILE A 43 13.76 13.67 16.35
CA ILE A 43 14.92 13.05 17.01
C ILE A 43 15.26 11.74 16.29
N LYS A 44 16.42 11.70 15.64
CA LYS A 44 16.90 10.56 14.84
C LYS A 44 18.27 10.08 15.32
N ASP A 45 18.36 9.73 16.60
CA ASP A 45 19.56 9.22 17.24
C ASP A 45 19.24 7.99 18.12
N PRO A 46 20.24 7.25 18.64
CA PRO A 46 20.03 6.04 19.43
C PRO A 46 19.21 6.23 20.71
N SER A 47 19.01 7.46 21.19
CA SER A 47 18.14 7.75 22.34
C SER A 47 16.65 7.77 21.97
N ALA A 48 16.33 7.90 20.69
CA ALA A 48 14.95 7.94 20.17
C ALA A 48 14.26 6.60 20.41
N LYS A 49 13.37 6.59 21.41
CA LYS A 49 12.51 5.45 21.70
C LYS A 49 11.22 5.56 20.88
N TYR A 50 10.64 4.42 20.58
CA TYR A 50 9.29 4.36 20.03
C TYR A 50 8.46 3.32 20.78
N TYR A 51 7.15 3.50 20.73
CA TYR A 51 6.13 2.66 21.31
C TYR A 51 5.12 2.26 20.25
N HIS A 52 4.33 1.24 20.49
CA HIS A 52 3.19 0.92 19.67
C HIS A 52 1.97 1.74 20.12
N LEU A 53 1.16 2.17 19.16
CA LEU A 53 -0.10 2.88 19.39
C LEU A 53 -1.09 2.49 18.30
N ILE A 54 -2.30 2.05 18.69
CA ILE A 54 -3.31 1.66 17.72
C ILE A 54 -4.28 2.80 17.48
N LEU A 55 -4.50 3.15 16.22
CA LEU A 55 -5.51 4.10 15.79
C LEU A 55 -6.46 3.43 14.79
N ILE A 56 -7.77 3.65 14.96
CA ILE A 56 -8.82 3.08 14.13
C ILE A 56 -9.73 4.19 13.64
N ALA A 57 -10.05 4.23 12.35
CA ALA A 57 -10.93 5.22 11.77
C ALA A 57 -12.40 4.97 12.14
N MET A 58 -13.07 5.99 12.63
CA MET A 58 -14.51 5.98 12.90
C MET A 58 -15.34 6.34 11.67
N SER A 59 -14.78 7.14 10.77
CA SER A 59 -15.44 7.72 9.59
C SER A 59 -14.45 7.93 8.45
N ASP A 60 -14.95 8.45 7.34
CA ASP A 60 -14.13 8.90 6.21
C ASP A 60 -13.08 9.96 6.64
N LYS A 61 -13.45 10.89 7.51
CA LYS A 61 -12.52 11.87 8.09
C LYS A 61 -11.39 11.19 8.89
N GLY A 62 -11.74 10.22 9.73
CA GLY A 62 -10.74 9.44 10.47
C GLY A 62 -9.83 8.64 9.55
N TYR A 63 -10.35 8.09 8.46
CA TYR A 63 -9.55 7.39 7.45
C TYR A 63 -8.53 8.31 6.76
N HIS A 64 -8.94 9.54 6.40
CA HIS A 64 -8.01 10.55 5.88
C HIS A 64 -6.94 10.93 6.91
N ASN A 65 -7.31 11.10 8.17
CA ASN A 65 -6.35 11.36 9.24
C ASN A 65 -5.33 10.20 9.41
N LEU A 66 -5.76 8.94 9.26
CA LEU A 66 -4.83 7.80 9.26
C LEU A 66 -3.85 7.85 8.08
N MET A 67 -4.33 8.19 6.88
CA MET A 67 -3.48 8.31 5.68
C MET A 67 -2.44 9.42 5.85
N GLU A 68 -2.86 10.59 6.32
CA GLU A 68 -1.97 11.72 6.57
C GLU A 68 -0.94 11.40 7.66
N LEU A 69 -1.36 10.83 8.80
CA LEU A 69 -0.45 10.38 9.87
C LEU A 69 0.56 9.35 9.35
N ASN A 70 0.10 8.39 8.58
CA ASN A 70 0.98 7.37 8.01
C ASN A 70 1.99 7.99 7.04
N SER A 71 1.56 8.94 6.21
CA SER A 71 2.43 9.68 5.30
C SER A 71 3.47 10.54 6.05
N ILE A 72 3.07 11.24 7.11
CA ILE A 72 3.98 12.00 8.00
C ILE A 72 5.03 11.07 8.62
N ALA A 73 4.60 9.90 9.10
CA ALA A 73 5.49 8.92 9.70
C ALA A 73 6.62 8.49 8.75
N TRP A 74 6.29 8.27 7.47
CA TRP A 74 7.25 7.87 6.46
C TRP A 74 8.11 9.03 5.93
N LYS A 75 7.50 10.20 5.70
CA LYS A 75 8.17 11.40 5.14
C LYS A 75 9.12 12.04 6.14
N GLU A 76 8.67 12.21 7.37
CA GLU A 76 9.35 13.02 8.39
C GLU A 76 9.90 12.20 9.55
N GLY A 77 9.13 11.22 10.00
CA GLY A 77 9.40 10.46 11.23
C GLY A 77 10.26 9.22 11.07
N TYR A 78 10.70 8.88 9.86
CA TYR A 78 11.43 7.64 9.64
C TYR A 78 12.82 7.65 10.30
N TYR A 79 12.99 6.69 11.23
CA TYR A 79 14.28 6.32 11.83
C TYR A 79 14.16 4.86 12.28
N TYR A 80 14.69 3.94 11.49
CA TYR A 80 14.44 2.49 11.52
C TYR A 80 12.98 2.06 11.35
N LYS A 81 12.04 2.88 11.81
CA LYS A 81 10.58 2.71 11.69
C LYS A 81 9.93 4.05 11.33
N PRO A 82 8.81 4.04 10.62
CA PRO A 82 8.00 5.24 10.38
C PRO A 82 7.27 5.63 11.67
N ARG A 83 7.60 6.80 12.25
CA ARG A 83 7.11 7.21 13.57
C ARG A 83 6.25 8.46 13.49
N ILE A 84 5.15 8.44 14.23
CA ILE A 84 4.37 9.63 14.57
C ILE A 84 4.73 10.11 15.97
N ASP A 85 4.32 11.33 16.33
CA ASP A 85 4.60 11.93 17.63
C ASP A 85 3.41 12.71 18.21
N ASN A 86 3.62 13.33 19.37
CA ASN A 86 2.59 14.11 20.06
C ASN A 86 1.99 15.19 19.15
N GLU A 87 2.81 15.95 18.41
CA GLU A 87 2.37 17.05 17.55
C GLU A 87 1.49 16.56 16.40
N SER A 88 1.96 15.57 15.66
CA SER A 88 1.22 14.99 14.53
C SER A 88 -0.07 14.33 15.00
N LEU A 89 -0.04 13.64 16.15
CA LEU A 89 -1.21 12.98 16.72
C LEU A 89 -2.28 13.98 17.14
N MET A 90 -1.91 15.07 17.82
CA MET A 90 -2.86 16.11 18.24
C MET A 90 -3.55 16.77 17.05
N SER A 91 -2.84 17.01 15.96
CA SER A 91 -3.39 17.67 14.77
C SER A 91 -4.27 16.76 13.90
N HIS A 92 -4.22 15.43 14.09
CA HIS A 92 -4.94 14.44 13.28
C HIS A 92 -5.76 13.45 14.13
N SER A 93 -6.14 13.81 15.36
CA SER A 93 -6.86 12.91 16.30
C SER A 93 -8.36 12.81 16.05
N GLU A 94 -8.93 13.68 15.22
CA GLU A 94 -10.38 13.74 14.97
C GLU A 94 -10.86 12.45 14.32
N ASP A 95 -12.01 11.93 14.77
CA ASP A 95 -12.65 10.70 14.28
C ASP A 95 -11.76 9.45 14.30
N LEU A 96 -10.84 9.39 15.26
CA LEU A 96 -10.02 8.23 15.53
C LEU A 96 -10.30 7.65 16.92
N ILE A 97 -10.46 6.33 16.98
CA ILE A 97 -10.32 5.56 18.23
C ILE A 97 -8.84 5.32 18.47
N CYS A 98 -8.40 5.49 19.71
CA CYS A 98 -7.02 5.24 20.12
C CYS A 98 -6.97 4.15 21.19
N LEU A 99 -6.12 3.13 21.01
CA LEU A 99 -5.86 2.08 21.99
C LEU A 99 -4.40 2.12 22.44
N SER A 100 -4.17 1.79 23.72
CA SER A 100 -2.82 1.85 24.32
C SER A 100 -1.83 0.79 23.82
N ALA A 101 -2.25 -0.08 22.93
CA ALA A 101 -1.50 -1.14 22.29
C ALA A 101 -1.01 -2.28 23.22
N CYS A 102 -0.17 -3.17 22.68
CA CYS A 102 0.39 -4.34 23.36
C CYS A 102 1.44 -3.95 24.42
N VAL A 103 2.18 -4.91 24.94
CA VAL A 103 3.28 -4.69 25.91
C VAL A 103 4.37 -3.73 25.39
N SER A 104 4.39 -3.43 24.10
CA SER A 104 5.27 -2.43 23.49
C SER A 104 4.68 -1.02 23.47
N GLY A 105 3.44 -0.82 23.91
CA GLY A 105 2.81 0.49 24.07
C GLY A 105 3.45 1.33 25.17
N GLU A 106 3.29 2.65 25.10
CA GLU A 106 3.89 3.57 26.09
C GLU A 106 3.39 3.30 27.51
N ILE A 107 2.06 3.16 27.67
CA ILE A 107 1.46 2.92 28.99
C ILE A 107 1.87 1.56 29.56
N PRO A 108 1.75 0.42 28.84
CA PRO A 108 2.26 -0.85 29.31
C PRO A 108 3.75 -0.82 29.68
N ARG A 109 4.58 -0.14 28.92
CA ARG A 109 6.02 -0.01 29.21
C ARG A 109 6.30 0.75 30.50
N LEU A 110 5.55 1.82 30.79
CA LEU A 110 5.63 2.55 32.04
C LEU A 110 5.20 1.68 33.22
N VAL A 111 4.12 0.92 33.07
CA VAL A 111 3.65 -0.04 34.07
C VAL A 111 4.69 -1.12 34.36
N LEU A 112 5.29 -1.73 33.34
CA LEU A 112 6.33 -2.74 33.48
C LEU A 112 7.60 -2.18 34.14
N ALA A 113 7.89 -0.90 33.95
CA ALA A 113 8.98 -0.19 34.63
C ALA A 113 8.65 0.24 36.07
N GLY A 114 7.43 -0.02 36.57
CA GLY A 114 6.97 0.40 37.90
C GLY A 114 6.63 1.90 38.01
N LYS A 115 6.57 2.62 36.89
CA LYS A 115 6.37 4.07 36.82
C LYS A 115 4.88 4.43 36.71
N MET A 116 4.13 4.09 37.75
CA MET A 116 2.68 4.23 37.76
C MET A 116 2.19 5.69 37.68
N ASP A 117 2.92 6.64 38.29
CA ASP A 117 2.56 8.06 38.23
C ASP A 117 2.78 8.64 36.84
N GLU A 118 3.88 8.31 36.16
CA GLU A 118 4.13 8.68 34.77
C GLU A 118 3.05 8.07 33.85
N ALA A 119 2.65 6.81 34.12
CA ALA A 119 1.57 6.17 33.37
C ALA A 119 0.24 6.92 33.51
N ARG A 120 -0.14 7.37 34.73
CA ARG A 120 -1.35 8.18 34.96
C ARG A 120 -1.29 9.51 34.20
N GLU A 121 -0.15 10.21 34.25
CA GLU A 121 0.04 11.46 33.54
C GLU A 121 -0.14 11.27 32.03
N ARG A 122 0.48 10.23 31.45
CA ARG A 122 0.35 9.94 30.02
C ARG A 122 -1.06 9.51 29.62
N ILE A 123 -1.74 8.72 30.41
CA ILE A 123 -3.15 8.39 30.21
C ILE A 123 -4.00 9.67 30.21
N GLY A 124 -3.72 10.61 31.12
CA GLY A 124 -4.36 11.92 31.16
C GLY A 124 -4.20 12.70 29.86
N TRP A 125 -2.99 12.74 29.33
CA TRP A 125 -2.69 13.38 28.05
C TRP A 125 -3.46 12.74 26.88
N PHE A 126 -3.46 11.42 26.76
CA PHE A 126 -4.24 10.72 25.72
C PHE A 126 -5.74 10.98 25.86
N LYS A 127 -6.23 11.05 27.10
CA LYS A 127 -7.63 11.38 27.39
C LYS A 127 -7.98 12.82 26.99
N GLU A 128 -7.07 13.78 27.15
CA GLU A 128 -7.24 15.15 26.68
C GLU A 128 -7.34 15.20 25.15
N VAL A 129 -6.50 14.43 24.43
CA VAL A 129 -6.47 14.41 22.97
C VAL A 129 -7.68 13.69 22.36
N PHE A 130 -8.07 12.55 22.93
CA PHE A 130 -9.09 11.67 22.33
C PHE A 130 -10.45 11.69 23.05
N GLY A 131 -10.52 12.22 24.27
CA GLY A 131 -11.75 12.20 25.05
C GLY A 131 -12.20 10.77 25.37
N ASP A 132 -13.46 10.47 25.04
CA ASP A 132 -14.10 9.15 25.21
C ASP A 132 -13.70 8.12 24.12
N ARG A 133 -12.82 8.49 23.21
CA ARG A 133 -12.30 7.64 22.13
C ARG A 133 -10.97 6.96 22.49
N TYR A 134 -10.47 7.15 23.72
CA TYR A 134 -9.27 6.49 24.23
C TYR A 134 -9.61 5.30 25.10
N TYR A 135 -8.94 4.16 24.88
CA TYR A 135 -9.12 2.92 25.63
C TYR A 135 -7.76 2.35 26.07
N LEU A 136 -7.73 1.80 27.28
CA LEU A 136 -6.60 1.01 27.75
C LEU A 136 -6.77 -0.43 27.24
N GLU A 137 -5.81 -0.90 26.47
CA GLU A 137 -5.86 -2.19 25.81
C GLU A 137 -5.23 -3.28 26.67
N ILE A 138 -5.94 -4.39 26.83
CA ILE A 138 -5.46 -5.59 27.51
C ILE A 138 -5.40 -6.76 26.54
N GLN A 139 -4.33 -7.55 26.67
CA GLN A 139 -4.07 -8.74 25.85
C GLN A 139 -3.66 -9.89 26.76
N ASN A 140 -3.86 -11.14 26.32
CA ASN A 140 -3.46 -12.33 27.07
C ASN A 140 -3.03 -13.45 26.12
N HIS A 141 -1.73 -13.51 25.84
CA HIS A 141 -1.06 -14.62 25.15
C HIS A 141 -0.24 -15.47 26.14
N GLY A 142 -0.43 -15.23 27.44
CA GLY A 142 0.29 -15.92 28.52
C GLY A 142 1.76 -15.49 28.64
N LEU A 143 2.09 -14.25 28.26
CA LEU A 143 3.41 -13.66 28.50
C LEU A 143 3.51 -13.15 29.93
N ASP A 144 4.70 -13.19 30.51
CA ASP A 144 4.93 -12.70 31.88
C ASP A 144 4.68 -11.19 31.99
N GLU A 145 5.04 -10.42 30.96
CA GLU A 145 4.77 -9.00 30.84
C GLU A 145 3.27 -8.70 30.79
N GLU A 146 2.51 -9.46 30.02
CA GLU A 146 1.05 -9.29 29.94
C GLU A 146 0.38 -9.55 31.27
N ARG A 147 0.85 -10.53 32.05
CA ARG A 147 0.31 -10.81 33.39
C ARG A 147 0.43 -9.60 34.31
N ILE A 148 1.58 -8.89 34.30
CA ILE A 148 1.77 -7.67 35.08
C ILE A 148 0.84 -6.56 34.59
N VAL A 149 0.69 -6.41 33.27
CA VAL A 149 -0.18 -5.41 32.65
C VAL A 149 -1.64 -5.70 33.02
N LEU A 150 -2.10 -6.95 32.92
CA LEU A 150 -3.46 -7.37 33.30
C LEU A 150 -3.77 -7.13 34.80
N GLU A 151 -2.78 -7.16 35.67
CA GLU A 151 -2.95 -6.83 37.11
C GLU A 151 -3.07 -5.31 37.32
N LYS A 152 -2.28 -4.49 36.60
CA LYS A 152 -2.12 -3.06 36.89
C LYS A 152 -2.99 -2.14 36.04
N LEU A 153 -3.24 -2.45 34.75
CA LEU A 153 -4.07 -1.60 33.91
C LEU A 153 -5.52 -1.42 34.41
N PRO A 154 -6.20 -2.45 34.94
CA PRO A 154 -7.53 -2.26 35.51
C PRO A 154 -7.56 -1.28 36.69
N ILE A 155 -6.48 -1.14 37.45
CA ILE A 155 -6.34 -0.15 38.51
C ILE A 155 -6.30 1.25 37.90
N LEU A 156 -5.40 1.46 36.91
CA LEU A 156 -5.31 2.72 36.19
C LEU A 156 -6.60 3.10 35.48
N SER A 157 -7.31 2.14 34.90
CA SER A 157 -8.63 2.34 34.29
C SER A 157 -9.62 2.95 35.27
N ARG A 158 -9.74 2.37 36.48
CA ARG A 158 -10.64 2.89 37.53
C ARG A 158 -10.22 4.26 38.03
N GLU A 159 -8.92 4.50 38.21
CA GLU A 159 -8.39 5.78 38.71
C GLU A 159 -8.55 6.92 37.70
N THR A 160 -8.37 6.65 36.44
CA THR A 160 -8.41 7.67 35.35
C THR A 160 -9.77 7.78 34.68
N GLY A 161 -10.65 6.79 34.88
CA GLY A 161 -11.94 6.68 34.18
C GLY A 161 -11.82 6.38 32.69
N VAL A 162 -10.69 5.86 32.24
CA VAL A 162 -10.48 5.40 30.85
C VAL A 162 -10.87 3.92 30.77
N PRO A 163 -11.81 3.53 29.89
CA PRO A 163 -12.29 2.15 29.80
C PRO A 163 -11.24 1.18 29.26
N LEU A 164 -11.38 -0.09 29.67
CA LEU A 164 -10.60 -1.19 29.11
C LEU A 164 -11.20 -1.70 27.80
N VAL A 165 -10.36 -2.23 26.92
CA VAL A 165 -10.74 -3.05 25.78
C VAL A 165 -9.79 -4.24 25.67
N CYS A 166 -10.30 -5.41 25.33
CA CYS A 166 -9.46 -6.58 25.07
C CYS A 166 -9.27 -6.78 23.57
N THR A 167 -8.07 -7.16 23.16
CA THR A 167 -7.72 -7.49 21.79
C THR A 167 -6.91 -8.78 21.73
N ASN A 168 -6.79 -9.34 20.51
CA ASN A 168 -6.11 -10.62 20.28
C ASN A 168 -4.76 -10.52 19.60
N ASP A 169 -4.39 -9.35 19.07
CA ASP A 169 -3.08 -9.12 18.37
C ASP A 169 -2.74 -10.26 17.38
N ILE A 170 -3.65 -10.52 16.44
CA ILE A 170 -3.62 -11.65 15.53
C ILE A 170 -2.45 -11.52 14.57
N HIS A 171 -1.58 -12.55 14.52
CA HIS A 171 -0.46 -12.61 13.60
C HIS A 171 -0.57 -13.74 12.58
N TYR A 172 -1.45 -14.71 12.81
CA TYR A 172 -1.76 -15.80 11.90
C TYR A 172 -3.18 -16.35 12.14
N ILE A 173 -3.72 -17.08 11.19
CA ILE A 173 -5.14 -17.49 11.21
C ILE A 173 -5.34 -18.73 12.07
N GLU A 174 -4.72 -19.83 11.71
CA GLU A 174 -4.90 -21.11 12.39
C GLU A 174 -3.86 -21.28 13.51
N LYS A 175 -4.24 -21.94 14.57
CA LYS A 175 -3.34 -22.19 15.71
C LYS A 175 -2.02 -22.86 15.29
N ASP A 176 -2.08 -23.76 14.32
CA ASP A 176 -0.91 -24.50 13.83
C ASP A 176 -0.04 -23.70 12.85
N ASP A 177 -0.45 -22.48 12.47
CA ASP A 177 0.34 -21.60 11.59
C ASP A 177 1.52 -20.94 12.31
N TRP A 178 1.64 -21.09 13.63
CA TRP A 178 2.72 -20.49 14.42
C TRP A 178 4.12 -20.83 13.86
N ASN A 179 4.31 -22.04 13.34
CA ASN A 179 5.58 -22.49 12.79
C ASN A 179 5.93 -21.79 11.47
N ALA A 180 4.93 -21.60 10.60
CA ALA A 180 5.08 -20.85 9.36
C ALA A 180 5.34 -19.36 9.66
N HIS A 181 4.63 -18.78 10.63
CA HIS A 181 4.84 -17.40 11.09
C HIS A 181 6.25 -17.21 11.68
N ASP A 182 6.72 -18.11 12.54
CA ASP A 182 8.08 -18.07 13.09
C ASP A 182 9.15 -18.13 11.99
N THR A 183 8.91 -18.95 10.96
CA THR A 183 9.76 -19.02 9.77
C THR A 183 9.72 -17.72 8.97
N LEU A 184 8.56 -17.08 8.82
CA LEU A 184 8.41 -15.79 8.15
C LEU A 184 9.18 -14.68 8.87
N ILE A 185 9.14 -14.66 10.21
CA ILE A 185 9.96 -13.75 11.02
C ILE A 185 11.46 -13.97 10.75
N CYS A 186 11.91 -15.22 10.72
CA CYS A 186 13.29 -15.55 10.41
C CYS A 186 13.70 -15.12 8.99
N ILE A 187 12.79 -15.20 8.01
CA ILE A 187 13.03 -14.69 6.66
C ILE A 187 13.23 -13.17 6.69
N GLY A 188 12.34 -12.45 7.36
CA GLY A 188 12.38 -10.98 7.45
C GLY A 188 13.57 -10.44 8.25
N THR A 189 13.95 -11.11 9.32
CA THR A 189 15.08 -10.73 10.20
C THR A 189 16.43 -11.33 9.78
N GLN A 190 16.45 -12.08 8.68
CA GLN A 190 17.64 -12.79 8.17
C GLN A 190 18.27 -13.76 9.18
N SER A 191 17.49 -14.26 10.14
CA SER A 191 17.93 -15.22 11.16
C SER A 191 17.63 -16.67 10.74
N LYS A 192 18.18 -17.61 11.48
CA LYS A 192 17.87 -19.04 11.40
C LYS A 192 17.00 -19.46 12.59
N LYS A 193 16.26 -20.54 12.44
CA LYS A 193 15.35 -21.03 13.48
C LYS A 193 16.06 -21.38 14.79
N ASN A 194 17.32 -21.86 14.68
CA ASN A 194 18.16 -22.28 15.80
C ASN A 194 18.98 -21.14 16.45
N ASP A 195 18.88 -19.92 15.94
CA ASP A 195 19.59 -18.76 16.54
C ASP A 195 19.01 -18.46 17.94
N LYS A 196 19.90 -18.32 18.93
CA LYS A 196 19.51 -18.17 20.34
C LYS A 196 18.84 -16.84 20.66
N ASN A 197 19.31 -15.76 20.03
CA ASN A 197 18.90 -14.38 20.34
C ASN A 197 18.11 -13.75 19.18
N ARG A 198 17.13 -14.45 18.67
CA ARG A 198 16.26 -13.95 17.60
C ARG A 198 14.88 -13.53 18.12
N MET A 199 14.21 -12.71 17.38
CA MET A 199 12.80 -12.40 17.59
C MET A 199 11.98 -13.65 17.37
N LYS A 200 11.08 -13.97 18.32
CA LYS A 200 10.04 -14.98 18.15
C LYS A 200 8.85 -14.68 19.03
N TYR A 201 7.70 -15.14 18.61
CA TYR A 201 6.44 -15.08 19.36
C TYR A 201 6.23 -16.38 20.15
N LYS A 202 5.36 -16.33 21.15
CA LYS A 202 4.97 -17.52 21.87
C LYS A 202 4.16 -18.46 20.97
N GLU A 203 4.54 -19.72 20.95
CA GLU A 203 4.01 -20.73 20.03
C GLU A 203 2.51 -20.96 20.26
N GLY A 204 1.72 -20.88 19.17
CA GLY A 204 0.30 -21.21 19.16
C GLY A 204 -0.61 -20.26 19.94
N GLU A 205 -0.16 -19.02 20.21
CA GLU A 205 -0.93 -18.07 21.00
C GLU A 205 -1.50 -16.88 20.19
N PHE A 206 -0.86 -16.49 19.10
CA PHE A 206 -1.24 -15.30 18.31
C PHE A 206 -2.14 -15.64 17.11
N TYR A 207 -2.97 -16.68 17.24
CA TYR A 207 -3.91 -17.08 16.20
C TYR A 207 -5.25 -16.35 16.32
N PHE A 208 -6.07 -16.47 15.29
CA PHE A 208 -7.40 -15.85 15.25
C PHE A 208 -8.38 -16.64 16.12
N ARG A 209 -8.46 -16.28 17.42
CA ARG A 209 -9.38 -16.88 18.39
C ARG A 209 -10.84 -16.61 18.05
N SER A 210 -11.71 -17.58 18.36
CA SER A 210 -13.16 -17.37 18.26
C SER A 210 -13.67 -16.38 19.32
N PRO A 211 -14.87 -15.79 19.13
CA PRO A 211 -15.50 -14.97 20.17
C PRO A 211 -15.62 -15.68 21.52
N GLU A 212 -15.99 -16.96 21.51
CA GLU A 212 -16.15 -17.78 22.71
C GLU A 212 -14.82 -18.01 23.45
N GLU A 213 -13.74 -18.20 22.70
CA GLU A 213 -12.39 -18.29 23.27
C GLU A 213 -11.97 -16.95 23.91
N MET A 214 -12.29 -15.83 23.26
CA MET A 214 -12.00 -14.50 23.80
C MET A 214 -12.84 -14.20 25.06
N GLU A 215 -14.13 -14.53 25.07
CA GLU A 215 -14.99 -14.38 26.24
C GLU A 215 -14.49 -15.20 27.43
N LEU A 216 -14.03 -16.41 27.18
CA LEU A 216 -13.44 -17.26 28.24
C LEU A 216 -12.11 -16.68 28.74
N LEU A 217 -11.25 -16.22 27.82
CA LEU A 217 -9.92 -15.69 28.13
C LEU A 217 -9.99 -14.41 28.98
N PHE A 218 -11.01 -13.57 28.76
CA PHE A 218 -11.22 -12.31 29.43
C PHE A 218 -12.47 -12.32 30.36
N SER A 219 -12.85 -13.49 30.87
CA SER A 219 -14.02 -13.66 31.74
C SER A 219 -13.97 -12.78 33.00
N GLU A 220 -12.80 -12.39 33.48
CA GLU A 220 -12.60 -11.46 34.58
C GLU A 220 -12.84 -9.98 34.20
N PHE A 221 -12.90 -9.68 32.89
CA PHE A 221 -13.04 -8.33 32.34
C PHE A 221 -14.19 -8.23 31.31
N PRO A 222 -15.45 -8.54 31.71
CA PRO A 222 -16.58 -8.57 30.78
C PRO A 222 -16.81 -7.22 30.10
N GLU A 223 -16.53 -6.10 30.76
CA GLU A 223 -16.63 -4.76 30.21
C GLU A 223 -15.64 -4.56 29.03
N ALA A 224 -14.42 -5.13 29.12
CA ALA A 224 -13.45 -5.05 28.05
C ALA A 224 -13.91 -5.79 26.79
N ILE A 225 -14.65 -6.89 26.92
CA ILE A 225 -15.32 -7.59 25.82
C ILE A 225 -16.45 -6.73 25.24
N GLU A 226 -17.34 -6.18 26.07
CA GLU A 226 -18.44 -5.32 25.61
C GLU A 226 -17.93 -4.10 24.85
N ASN A 227 -16.81 -3.52 25.27
CA ASN A 227 -16.22 -2.35 24.62
C ASN A 227 -15.72 -2.66 23.20
N THR A 228 -15.40 -3.90 22.85
CA THR A 228 -15.09 -4.27 21.46
C THR A 228 -16.29 -4.02 20.54
N ALA A 229 -17.49 -4.40 20.96
CA ALA A 229 -18.73 -4.16 20.23
C ALA A 229 -19.06 -2.66 20.14
N LYS A 230 -18.92 -1.92 21.26
CA LYS A 230 -19.16 -0.47 21.30
C LYS A 230 -18.21 0.30 20.36
N ILE A 231 -16.94 -0.11 20.27
CA ILE A 231 -15.98 0.46 19.32
C ILE A 231 -16.42 0.15 17.88
N ALA A 232 -16.82 -1.09 17.61
CA ALA A 232 -17.27 -1.49 16.28
C ALA A 232 -18.52 -0.72 15.82
N GLU A 233 -19.46 -0.46 16.73
CA GLU A 233 -20.66 0.36 16.46
C GLU A 233 -20.31 1.82 16.15
N ARG A 234 -19.27 2.37 16.76
CA ARG A 234 -18.78 3.74 16.54
C ARG A 234 -18.01 3.88 15.21
N CYS A 235 -17.48 2.80 14.66
CA CYS A 235 -16.70 2.79 13.44
C CYS A 235 -17.59 2.44 12.25
N GLN A 236 -18.05 3.46 11.52
CA GLN A 236 -18.93 3.36 10.35
C GLN A 236 -18.22 3.97 9.13
N LEU A 237 -17.15 3.32 8.70
CA LEU A 237 -16.33 3.78 7.59
C LEU A 237 -16.99 3.46 6.24
N GLU A 238 -17.07 4.48 5.39
CA GLU A 238 -17.40 4.33 3.97
C GLU A 238 -16.32 4.98 3.11
N ILE A 239 -15.39 4.16 2.60
CA ILE A 239 -14.36 4.64 1.67
C ILE A 239 -15.02 4.94 0.34
N LYS A 240 -14.85 6.19 -0.13
CA LYS A 240 -15.34 6.62 -1.43
C LYS A 240 -14.29 6.34 -2.50
N PHE A 241 -14.76 5.82 -3.63
CA PHE A 241 -13.96 5.60 -4.82
C PHE A 241 -14.46 6.53 -5.93
N PRO A 242 -13.99 7.80 -5.98
CA PRO A 242 -14.56 8.83 -6.85
C PRO A 242 -14.27 8.62 -8.33
N GLY A 243 -13.41 7.69 -8.68
CA GLY A 243 -12.86 7.59 -10.03
C GLY A 243 -11.76 8.63 -10.29
N PRO A 244 -11.16 8.66 -11.48
CA PRO A 244 -9.97 9.45 -11.77
C PRO A 244 -10.23 10.95 -11.69
N VAL A 245 -9.41 11.64 -10.91
CA VAL A 245 -9.40 13.10 -10.79
C VAL A 245 -8.12 13.62 -11.44
N LEU A 246 -8.25 14.16 -12.65
CA LEU A 246 -7.10 14.67 -13.40
C LEU A 246 -6.45 15.87 -12.71
N PRO A 247 -5.11 15.96 -12.71
CA PRO A 247 -4.40 17.14 -12.24
C PRO A 247 -4.74 18.35 -13.08
N LYS A 248 -4.51 19.56 -12.53
CA LYS A 248 -4.70 20.79 -13.29
C LYS A 248 -3.54 20.95 -14.26
N CYS A 249 -3.86 21.18 -15.53
CA CYS A 249 -2.89 21.58 -16.53
C CYS A 249 -2.69 23.09 -16.52
N GLN A 250 -1.45 23.53 -16.72
CA GLN A 250 -1.18 24.94 -16.97
C GLN A 250 -1.51 25.25 -18.41
N ILE A 251 -2.47 26.14 -18.62
CA ILE A 251 -2.89 26.61 -19.94
C ILE A 251 -2.50 28.07 -20.15
N PRO A 252 -2.10 28.47 -21.36
CA PRO A 252 -1.84 29.89 -21.65
C PRO A 252 -3.09 30.75 -21.46
N PRO A 253 -2.93 32.01 -21.00
CA PRO A 253 -4.05 32.88 -20.58
C PRO A 253 -5.03 33.27 -21.69
N GLN A 254 -4.66 33.08 -22.96
CA GLN A 254 -5.54 33.32 -24.11
C GLN A 254 -6.63 32.26 -24.30
N TYR A 255 -6.51 31.09 -23.67
CA TYR A 255 -7.48 30.01 -23.75
C TYR A 255 -8.35 29.96 -22.49
N LYS A 256 -9.62 29.63 -22.63
CA LYS A 256 -10.58 29.60 -21.52
C LYS A 256 -10.46 28.36 -20.65
N ASN A 257 -10.10 27.24 -21.27
CA ASN A 257 -9.97 25.92 -20.62
C ASN A 257 -9.03 25.01 -21.41
N ASP A 258 -8.75 23.85 -20.85
CA ASP A 258 -7.89 22.79 -21.41
C ASP A 258 -8.42 22.23 -22.74
N ALA A 259 -9.74 22.11 -22.89
CA ALA A 259 -10.36 21.65 -24.14
C ALA A 259 -10.09 22.62 -25.31
N GLU A 260 -10.24 23.92 -25.09
CA GLU A 260 -9.94 24.95 -26.09
C GLU A 260 -8.46 24.95 -26.47
N TYR A 261 -7.57 24.81 -25.47
CA TYR A 261 -6.13 24.75 -25.70
C TYR A 261 -5.72 23.49 -26.46
N LEU A 262 -6.20 22.31 -26.07
CA LEU A 262 -5.93 21.05 -26.78
C LEU A 262 -6.41 21.13 -28.23
N THR A 263 -7.60 21.67 -28.46
CA THR A 263 -8.18 21.84 -29.80
C THR A 263 -7.28 22.71 -30.66
N ALA A 264 -6.85 23.88 -30.17
CA ALA A 264 -5.97 24.79 -30.91
C ALA A 264 -4.64 24.11 -31.28
N LEU A 265 -3.98 23.47 -30.30
CA LEU A 265 -2.73 22.72 -30.53
C LEU A 265 -2.89 21.61 -31.56
N SER A 266 -4.04 20.91 -31.53
CA SER A 266 -4.30 19.79 -32.45
C SER A 266 -4.44 20.27 -33.89
N TYR A 267 -5.17 21.36 -34.14
CA TYR A 267 -5.32 21.92 -35.48
C TYR A 267 -4.00 22.55 -36.01
N GLU A 268 -3.23 23.21 -35.14
CA GLU A 268 -1.90 23.71 -35.52
C GLU A 268 -0.96 22.58 -35.86
N GLY A 269 -0.90 21.54 -35.01
CA GLY A 269 -0.06 20.36 -35.21
C GLY A 269 -0.45 19.56 -36.44
N LEU A 270 -1.74 19.46 -36.76
CA LEU A 270 -2.22 18.77 -37.97
C LEU A 270 -1.59 19.37 -39.23
N LYS A 271 -1.56 20.69 -39.35
CA LYS A 271 -0.93 21.40 -40.47
C LYS A 271 0.59 21.15 -40.56
N VAL A 272 1.25 21.04 -39.40
CA VAL A 272 2.66 20.74 -39.32
C VAL A 272 2.97 19.29 -39.77
N ARG A 273 2.11 18.36 -39.35
CA ARG A 273 2.28 16.92 -39.69
C ARG A 273 1.95 16.59 -41.14
N TYR A 274 1.05 17.36 -41.78
CA TYR A 274 0.61 17.14 -43.16
C TYR A 274 0.81 18.40 -44.04
N PRO A 275 2.05 18.89 -44.22
CA PRO A 275 2.30 20.16 -44.89
C PRO A 275 1.98 20.14 -46.42
N ASN A 276 1.88 18.96 -47.00
CA ASN A 276 1.64 18.76 -48.44
C ASN A 276 0.23 18.20 -48.72
N ALA A 277 -0.66 18.13 -47.74
CA ALA A 277 -2.01 17.64 -47.93
C ALA A 277 -2.80 18.57 -48.86
N THR A 278 -3.56 17.99 -49.77
CA THR A 278 -4.53 18.73 -50.61
C THR A 278 -5.69 19.25 -49.74
N GLU A 279 -6.48 20.17 -50.26
CA GLU A 279 -7.65 20.68 -49.54
C GLU A 279 -8.64 19.57 -49.17
N GLU A 280 -8.86 18.58 -50.03
CA GLU A 280 -9.72 17.43 -49.77
C GLU A 280 -9.15 16.50 -48.72
N GLU A 281 -7.87 16.20 -48.77
CA GLU A 281 -7.15 15.40 -47.77
C GLU A 281 -7.18 16.10 -46.40
N MET A 282 -6.92 17.42 -46.35
CA MET A 282 -6.98 18.19 -45.10
C MET A 282 -8.38 18.20 -44.52
N ALA A 283 -9.42 18.36 -45.34
CA ALA A 283 -10.78 18.30 -44.85
C ALA A 283 -11.15 16.95 -44.23
N ASN A 284 -10.65 15.84 -44.78
CA ASN A 284 -10.83 14.49 -44.21
C ASN A 284 -10.07 14.31 -42.91
N LEU A 285 -8.84 14.84 -42.81
CA LEU A 285 -8.03 14.83 -41.59
C LEU A 285 -8.69 15.67 -40.48
N GLU A 286 -9.17 16.85 -40.80
CA GLU A 286 -9.88 17.73 -39.85
C GLU A 286 -11.16 17.07 -39.33
N LYS A 287 -11.90 16.37 -40.19
CA LYS A 287 -13.09 15.62 -39.77
C LYS A 287 -12.75 14.50 -38.78
N ARG A 288 -11.68 13.75 -39.00
CA ARG A 288 -11.21 12.72 -38.09
C ARG A 288 -10.69 13.35 -36.78
N LEU A 289 -9.94 14.44 -36.86
CA LEU A 289 -9.43 15.15 -35.71
C LEU A 289 -10.57 15.65 -34.81
N GLN A 290 -11.59 16.29 -35.42
CA GLN A 290 -12.75 16.80 -34.69
C GLN A 290 -13.52 15.66 -34.00
N TYR A 291 -13.71 14.54 -34.69
CA TYR A 291 -14.34 13.35 -34.10
C TYR A 291 -13.61 12.85 -32.86
N GLU A 292 -12.27 12.78 -32.91
CA GLU A 292 -11.47 12.38 -31.74
C GLU A 292 -11.55 13.41 -30.62
N LEU A 293 -11.45 14.70 -30.92
CA LEU A 293 -11.57 15.79 -29.96
C LEU A 293 -12.92 15.78 -29.25
N ASP A 294 -14.02 15.55 -29.99
CA ASP A 294 -15.36 15.50 -29.40
C ASP A 294 -15.45 14.36 -28.36
N ILE A 295 -14.85 13.21 -28.63
CA ILE A 295 -14.81 12.08 -27.69
C ILE A 295 -13.92 12.41 -26.48
N ILE A 296 -12.72 12.93 -26.71
CA ILE A 296 -11.77 13.30 -25.64
C ILE A 296 -12.39 14.32 -24.70
N ILE A 297 -13.06 15.35 -25.25
CA ILE A 297 -13.72 16.40 -24.47
C ILE A 297 -14.93 15.85 -23.71
N LYS A 298 -15.76 15.03 -24.37
CA LYS A 298 -16.92 14.39 -23.74
C LYS A 298 -16.55 13.49 -22.57
N MET A 299 -15.39 12.84 -22.64
CA MET A 299 -14.87 11.95 -21.60
C MET A 299 -14.02 12.67 -20.54
N ASP A 300 -13.88 14.00 -20.62
CA ASP A 300 -13.13 14.86 -19.70
C ASP A 300 -11.61 14.55 -19.62
N PHE A 301 -11.00 14.21 -20.76
CA PHE A 301 -9.56 13.90 -20.87
C PHE A 301 -8.67 14.96 -21.54
N PRO A 302 -9.08 16.20 -21.85
CA PRO A 302 -8.17 17.19 -22.45
C PRO A 302 -6.93 17.45 -21.58
N ALA A 303 -7.11 17.60 -20.25
CA ALA A 303 -6.00 17.80 -19.31
C ALA A 303 -4.99 16.65 -19.36
N TYR A 304 -5.45 15.40 -19.47
CA TYR A 304 -4.59 14.23 -19.58
C TYR A 304 -3.67 14.31 -20.82
N PHE A 305 -4.24 14.60 -21.99
CA PHE A 305 -3.45 14.77 -23.22
C PHE A 305 -2.43 15.90 -23.11
N LEU A 306 -2.82 17.04 -22.50
CA LEU A 306 -1.94 18.18 -22.31
C LEU A 306 -0.78 17.88 -21.37
N ILE A 307 -1.03 17.17 -20.26
CA ILE A 307 0.00 16.76 -19.32
C ILE A 307 0.99 15.79 -19.98
N VAL A 308 0.47 14.78 -20.69
CA VAL A 308 1.32 13.83 -21.42
C VAL A 308 2.17 14.54 -22.47
N ARG A 309 1.56 15.45 -23.23
CA ARG A 309 2.29 16.28 -24.19
C ARG A 309 3.39 17.13 -23.54
N ASP A 310 3.11 17.71 -22.39
CA ASP A 310 4.00 18.63 -21.68
C ASP A 310 5.36 17.95 -21.40
N TYR A 311 5.38 16.85 -20.69
CA TYR A 311 6.64 16.22 -20.34
C TYR A 311 7.34 15.53 -21.54
N ILE A 312 6.59 15.08 -22.56
CA ILE A 312 7.18 14.59 -23.81
C ILE A 312 7.86 15.75 -24.56
N HIS A 313 7.18 16.90 -24.65
CA HIS A 313 7.74 18.10 -25.28
C HIS A 313 8.98 18.57 -24.56
N TRP A 314 8.95 18.63 -23.22
CA TRP A 314 10.10 18.95 -22.40
C TRP A 314 11.27 18.02 -22.69
N ALA A 315 11.05 16.72 -22.69
CA ALA A 315 12.09 15.73 -22.99
C ALA A 315 12.70 15.94 -24.38
N LYS A 316 11.86 16.10 -25.41
CA LYS A 316 12.30 16.33 -26.80
C LYS A 316 13.10 17.65 -26.95
N THR A 317 12.72 18.71 -26.23
CA THR A 317 13.44 20.01 -26.27
C THR A 317 14.73 20.02 -25.45
N HIS A 318 14.95 19.01 -24.58
CA HIS A 318 16.18 18.79 -23.83
C HIS A 318 17.04 17.64 -24.38
N ASP A 319 16.84 17.29 -25.65
CA ASP A 319 17.58 16.25 -26.36
C ASP A 319 17.54 14.87 -25.65
N ILE A 320 16.42 14.58 -24.95
CA ILE A 320 16.17 13.26 -24.36
C ILE A 320 15.40 12.44 -25.39
N PRO A 321 15.95 11.30 -25.86
CA PRO A 321 15.28 10.45 -26.83
C PRO A 321 13.95 9.93 -26.29
N VAL A 322 12.89 10.10 -27.09
CA VAL A 322 11.54 9.60 -26.82
C VAL A 322 11.14 8.67 -27.94
N GLY A 323 10.60 7.50 -27.62
CA GLY A 323 10.09 6.55 -28.59
C GLY A 323 8.90 7.10 -29.40
N PRO A 324 8.62 6.56 -30.60
CA PRO A 324 7.58 7.09 -31.49
C PRO A 324 6.16 6.84 -30.99
N GLY A 325 6.00 6.11 -29.90
CA GLY A 325 4.73 5.65 -29.37
C GLY A 325 4.45 4.19 -29.70
N ARG A 326 3.72 3.54 -28.81
CA ARG A 326 3.30 2.14 -28.91
C ARG A 326 1.91 1.94 -28.30
N GLY A 327 1.40 0.72 -28.37
CA GLY A 327 0.10 0.39 -27.79
C GLY A 327 -1.07 1.05 -28.53
N SER A 328 -2.19 1.23 -27.82
CA SER A 328 -3.42 1.77 -28.39
C SER A 328 -3.36 3.27 -28.66
N GLY A 329 -2.58 4.03 -27.91
CA GLY A 329 -2.41 5.48 -28.04
C GLY A 329 -1.88 5.92 -29.41
N ALA A 330 -1.14 5.04 -30.12
CA ALA A 330 -0.68 5.28 -31.49
C ALA A 330 -1.85 5.42 -32.51
N GLY A 331 -3.08 5.01 -32.14
CA GLY A 331 -4.27 5.16 -32.97
C GLY A 331 -4.91 6.55 -32.95
N SER A 332 -4.41 7.47 -32.11
CA SER A 332 -4.98 8.82 -31.97
C SER A 332 -4.30 9.83 -32.90
N LEU A 333 -5.10 10.48 -33.76
CA LEU A 333 -4.66 11.59 -34.60
C LEU A 333 -4.39 12.85 -33.76
N VAL A 334 -5.13 13.07 -32.68
CA VAL A 334 -4.88 14.13 -31.70
C VAL A 334 -3.51 13.95 -31.06
N ALA A 335 -3.16 12.73 -30.62
CA ALA A 335 -1.86 12.44 -30.06
C ALA A 335 -0.70 12.65 -31.07
N TYR A 336 -0.92 12.27 -32.32
CA TYR A 336 0.04 12.49 -33.41
C TYR A 336 0.20 13.98 -33.74
N ALA A 337 -0.88 14.72 -33.86
CA ALA A 337 -0.85 16.16 -34.13
C ALA A 337 -0.16 16.93 -33.00
N THR A 338 -0.44 16.57 -31.73
CA THR A 338 0.16 17.22 -30.56
C THR A 338 1.53 16.72 -30.16
N THR A 339 2.17 15.89 -30.98
CA THR A 339 3.53 15.34 -30.80
C THR A 339 3.71 14.37 -29.60
N ILE A 340 2.61 13.84 -29.07
CA ILE A 340 2.64 12.75 -28.09
C ILE A 340 3.20 11.49 -28.75
N THR A 341 2.72 11.17 -29.96
CA THR A 341 3.21 10.07 -30.79
C THR A 341 3.82 10.57 -32.09
N ASP A 342 4.69 9.76 -32.68
CA ASP A 342 5.31 10.01 -34.00
C ASP A 342 4.90 8.92 -35.02
N VAL A 343 3.88 8.12 -34.70
CA VAL A 343 3.24 7.13 -35.59
C VAL A 343 2.00 7.76 -36.21
N ASP A 344 1.99 7.84 -37.52
CA ASP A 344 0.85 8.39 -38.28
C ASP A 344 -0.32 7.37 -38.31
N PRO A 345 -1.43 7.62 -37.58
CA PRO A 345 -2.54 6.68 -37.50
C PRO A 345 -3.32 6.54 -38.81
N ILE A 346 -3.27 7.56 -39.67
CA ILE A 346 -3.96 7.53 -40.98
C ILE A 346 -3.17 6.66 -41.95
N LYS A 347 -1.86 6.86 -42.02
CA LYS A 347 -0.96 6.07 -42.88
C LYS A 347 -1.04 4.58 -42.59
N TYR A 348 -1.14 4.22 -41.31
CA TYR A 348 -1.18 2.82 -40.88
C TYR A 348 -2.59 2.30 -40.60
N ASN A 349 -3.61 3.07 -40.92
CA ASN A 349 -5.03 2.72 -40.75
C ASN A 349 -5.35 2.23 -39.34
N LEU A 350 -4.87 2.97 -38.31
CA LEU A 350 -5.08 2.66 -36.90
C LEU A 350 -6.42 3.21 -36.41
N LEU A 351 -7.07 2.46 -35.51
CA LEU A 351 -8.38 2.79 -34.99
C LEU A 351 -8.26 3.52 -33.64
N PHE A 352 -8.87 4.72 -33.55
CA PHE A 352 -8.93 5.51 -32.33
C PHE A 352 -9.78 4.82 -31.24
N GLU A 353 -10.83 4.11 -31.63
CA GLU A 353 -11.76 3.42 -30.73
C GLU A 353 -11.11 2.28 -29.93
N ARG A 354 -9.92 1.85 -30.33
CA ARG A 354 -9.10 0.92 -29.53
C ARG A 354 -8.39 1.60 -28.38
N PHE A 355 -8.15 2.89 -28.49
CA PHE A 355 -7.50 3.71 -27.47
C PHE A 355 -8.54 4.33 -26.52
N LEU A 356 -9.56 4.99 -27.05
CA LEU A 356 -10.60 5.66 -26.28
C LEU A 356 -11.97 5.33 -26.84
N ASN A 357 -12.83 4.72 -26.01
CA ASN A 357 -14.17 4.34 -26.39
C ASN A 357 -15.15 4.72 -25.28
N PRO A 358 -16.16 5.59 -25.55
CA PRO A 358 -17.16 6.00 -24.56
C PRO A 358 -17.98 4.85 -23.96
N GLU A 359 -18.06 3.70 -24.66
CA GLU A 359 -18.74 2.49 -24.17
C GLU A 359 -17.89 1.66 -23.20
N ARG A 360 -16.59 1.93 -23.15
CA ARG A 360 -15.64 1.31 -22.20
C ARG A 360 -15.19 2.36 -21.19
N VAL A 361 -15.63 2.21 -19.96
CA VAL A 361 -15.16 3.05 -18.84
C VAL A 361 -13.76 2.58 -18.42
N SER A 362 -12.74 2.89 -19.21
CA SER A 362 -11.34 2.71 -18.86
C SER A 362 -10.57 4.00 -19.13
N LEU A 363 -9.62 4.32 -18.25
CA LEU A 363 -8.72 5.44 -18.50
C LEU A 363 -7.91 5.20 -19.77
N PRO A 364 -7.62 6.27 -20.56
CA PRO A 364 -6.66 6.18 -21.64
C PRO A 364 -5.27 5.93 -21.06
N ASP A 365 -4.49 5.08 -21.74
CA ASP A 365 -3.13 4.75 -21.34
C ASP A 365 -2.16 5.03 -22.50
N PHE A 366 -1.19 5.95 -22.26
CA PHE A 366 -0.10 6.21 -23.16
C PHE A 366 1.16 5.50 -22.67
N ASP A 367 1.59 4.50 -23.41
CA ASP A 367 2.90 3.88 -23.22
C ASP A 367 4.00 4.73 -23.86
N ILE A 368 4.85 5.36 -23.05
CA ILE A 368 5.90 6.26 -23.51
C ILE A 368 7.27 5.70 -23.15
N ASP A 369 8.11 5.53 -24.14
CA ASP A 369 9.46 5.02 -23.98
C ASP A 369 10.46 6.19 -23.97
N PHE A 370 11.11 6.41 -22.82
CA PHE A 370 12.20 7.38 -22.66
C PHE A 370 13.57 6.69 -22.66
N CYS A 371 14.61 7.44 -23.00
CA CYS A 371 15.99 7.00 -22.83
C CYS A 371 16.21 6.48 -21.41
N PHE A 372 16.68 5.24 -21.29
CA PHE A 372 16.88 4.58 -19.99
C PHE A 372 17.81 5.37 -19.05
N GLU A 373 18.90 5.93 -19.61
CA GLU A 373 19.89 6.68 -18.82
C GLU A 373 19.37 8.03 -18.31
N ARG A 374 18.47 8.68 -19.07
CA ARG A 374 18.01 10.03 -18.80
C ARG A 374 16.54 10.14 -18.36
N ARG A 375 15.85 9.02 -18.21
CA ARG A 375 14.45 8.99 -17.74
C ARG A 375 14.28 9.68 -16.39
N GLY A 376 15.28 9.60 -15.49
CA GLY A 376 15.26 10.28 -14.20
C GLY A 376 15.04 11.79 -14.33
N GLU A 377 15.67 12.44 -15.31
CA GLU A 377 15.51 13.88 -15.54
C GLU A 377 14.07 14.27 -15.92
N VAL A 378 13.36 13.39 -16.63
CA VAL A 378 11.94 13.62 -16.96
C VAL A 378 11.06 13.50 -15.70
N ILE A 379 11.34 12.53 -14.82
CA ILE A 379 10.64 12.37 -13.54
C ILE A 379 10.89 13.59 -12.64
N ASP A 380 12.13 14.06 -12.59
CA ASP A 380 12.51 15.26 -11.83
C ASP A 380 11.76 16.50 -12.35
N TYR A 381 11.71 16.68 -13.68
CA TYR A 381 10.93 17.76 -14.30
C TYR A 381 9.44 17.69 -13.89
N VAL A 382 8.82 16.52 -14.00
CA VAL A 382 7.41 16.33 -13.63
C VAL A 382 7.21 16.66 -12.14
N THR A 383 8.13 16.21 -11.28
CA THR A 383 8.08 16.45 -9.84
C THR A 383 8.20 17.95 -9.50
N GLU A 384 9.12 18.66 -10.15
CA GLU A 384 9.29 20.11 -9.96
C GLU A 384 8.10 20.90 -10.53
N HIS A 385 7.58 20.48 -11.69
CA HIS A 385 6.51 21.19 -12.40
C HIS A 385 5.14 21.03 -11.72
N TYR A 386 4.79 19.82 -11.28
CA TYR A 386 3.49 19.51 -10.67
C TYR A 386 3.51 19.54 -9.13
N GLY A 387 4.70 19.62 -8.52
CA GLY A 387 4.90 19.73 -7.07
C GLY A 387 5.35 18.44 -6.40
N HIS A 388 6.32 18.55 -5.52
CA HIS A 388 6.94 17.42 -4.81
C HIS A 388 5.97 16.58 -3.98
N ASP A 389 4.92 17.18 -3.43
CA ASP A 389 3.89 16.47 -2.66
C ASP A 389 2.78 15.89 -3.55
N SER A 390 2.67 16.34 -4.80
CA SER A 390 1.64 15.93 -5.76
C SER A 390 2.13 14.91 -6.77
N VAL A 391 3.41 14.56 -6.76
CA VAL A 391 4.01 13.57 -7.67
C VAL A 391 4.64 12.45 -6.85
N GLY A 392 4.35 11.21 -7.22
CA GLY A 392 4.90 10.05 -6.55
C GLY A 392 4.98 8.83 -7.46
N GLN A 393 5.66 7.81 -6.97
CA GLN A 393 5.79 6.53 -7.65
C GLN A 393 4.75 5.54 -7.12
N ILE A 394 4.61 4.42 -7.81
CA ILE A 394 3.70 3.34 -7.44
C ILE A 394 4.49 2.25 -6.74
N THR A 395 4.00 1.77 -5.60
CA THR A 395 4.56 0.60 -4.93
C THR A 395 4.10 -0.69 -5.60
N THR A 396 5.02 -1.61 -5.78
CA THR A 396 4.74 -2.99 -6.17
C THR A 396 5.09 -3.95 -5.04
N PHE A 397 4.35 -5.04 -4.95
CA PHE A 397 4.52 -6.05 -3.90
C PHE A 397 5.14 -7.31 -4.49
N GLY A 398 6.35 -7.62 -4.04
CA GLY A 398 6.99 -8.89 -4.33
C GLY A 398 6.42 -10.00 -3.45
N THR A 399 6.02 -11.12 -4.04
CA THR A 399 5.49 -12.28 -3.33
C THR A 399 6.50 -13.42 -3.24
N LEU A 400 6.33 -14.27 -2.26
CA LEU A 400 7.08 -15.52 -2.10
C LEU A 400 6.65 -16.52 -3.18
N LYS A 401 7.35 -16.50 -4.32
CA LYS A 401 7.14 -17.46 -5.42
C LYS A 401 7.72 -18.83 -5.04
N PRO A 402 7.27 -19.94 -5.67
CA PRO A 402 7.65 -21.31 -5.32
C PRO A 402 9.15 -21.54 -5.13
N LYS A 403 9.99 -21.15 -6.08
CA LYS A 403 11.46 -21.29 -5.96
C LYS A 403 12.05 -20.44 -4.84
N ALA A 404 11.55 -19.20 -4.71
CA ALA A 404 12.05 -18.27 -3.71
C ALA A 404 11.70 -18.73 -2.29
N VAL A 405 10.45 -19.15 -2.05
CA VAL A 405 10.04 -19.60 -0.72
C VAL A 405 10.77 -20.88 -0.29
N VAL A 406 10.96 -21.84 -1.19
CA VAL A 406 11.75 -23.06 -0.90
C VAL A 406 13.17 -22.68 -0.49
N LYS A 407 13.81 -21.76 -1.23
CA LYS A 407 15.18 -21.30 -0.93
C LYS A 407 15.27 -20.56 0.41
N ASP A 408 14.30 -19.68 0.70
CA ASP A 408 14.27 -18.94 1.96
C ASP A 408 14.04 -19.87 3.16
N VAL A 409 13.12 -20.83 3.05
CA VAL A 409 12.85 -21.80 4.12
C VAL A 409 14.06 -22.74 4.34
N CYS A 410 14.73 -23.19 3.27
CA CYS A 410 15.98 -23.94 3.39
C CYS A 410 17.01 -23.18 4.25
N ARG A 411 17.19 -21.88 4.00
CA ARG A 411 18.11 -21.04 4.78
C ARG A 411 17.71 -20.96 6.25
N VAL A 412 16.42 -20.79 6.52
CA VAL A 412 15.88 -20.69 7.89
C VAL A 412 16.06 -22.00 8.66
N LEU A 413 15.88 -23.14 8.00
CA LEU A 413 16.05 -24.49 8.57
C LEU A 413 17.50 -24.97 8.58
N ASP A 414 18.45 -24.12 8.21
CA ASP A 414 19.89 -24.42 8.16
C ASP A 414 20.27 -25.58 7.21
N ILE A 415 19.49 -25.77 6.15
CA ILE A 415 19.83 -26.72 5.08
C ILE A 415 21.04 -26.16 4.31
N PRO A 416 22.09 -26.97 4.09
CA PRO A 416 23.30 -26.52 3.41
C PRO A 416 23.02 -25.89 2.04
N PHE A 417 23.76 -24.81 1.71
CA PHE A 417 23.52 -24.01 0.50
C PHE A 417 23.54 -24.85 -0.80
N GLU A 418 24.48 -25.80 -0.92
CA GLU A 418 24.55 -26.66 -2.11
C GLU A 418 23.33 -27.58 -2.23
N GLU A 419 22.84 -28.09 -1.12
CA GLU A 419 21.64 -28.93 -1.08
C GLU A 419 20.39 -28.10 -1.36
N SER A 420 20.28 -26.90 -0.77
CA SER A 420 19.22 -25.94 -1.07
C SER A 420 19.13 -25.62 -2.57
N ASN A 421 20.27 -25.41 -3.23
CA ASN A 421 20.31 -25.16 -4.67
C ASN A 421 19.84 -26.39 -5.48
N LYS A 422 20.24 -27.60 -5.07
CA LYS A 422 19.77 -28.85 -5.72
C LYS A 422 18.26 -29.02 -5.59
N ILE A 423 17.71 -28.78 -4.39
CA ILE A 423 16.26 -28.87 -4.14
C ILE A 423 15.52 -27.80 -4.95
N THR A 424 15.98 -26.55 -4.91
CA THR A 424 15.36 -25.44 -5.63
C THR A 424 15.37 -25.65 -7.15
N ALA A 425 16.41 -26.28 -7.69
CA ALA A 425 16.50 -26.61 -9.11
C ALA A 425 15.45 -27.66 -9.57
N LEU A 426 14.93 -28.47 -8.65
CA LEU A 426 13.86 -29.41 -8.94
C LEU A 426 12.48 -28.74 -9.04
N VAL A 427 12.31 -27.55 -8.50
CA VAL A 427 11.04 -26.82 -8.63
C VAL A 427 10.88 -26.37 -10.08
N PRO A 428 9.84 -26.80 -10.81
CA PRO A 428 9.67 -26.47 -12.22
C PRO A 428 9.50 -24.97 -12.44
N ASP A 429 9.85 -24.49 -13.64
CA ASP A 429 9.51 -23.12 -14.06
C ASP A 429 8.10 -23.06 -14.60
N GLU A 430 7.65 -24.14 -15.28
CA GLU A 430 6.33 -24.28 -15.86
C GLU A 430 5.82 -25.71 -15.67
N ILE A 431 4.51 -25.84 -15.50
CA ILE A 431 3.82 -27.14 -15.50
C ILE A 431 2.92 -27.19 -16.75
N PRO A 432 3.13 -28.14 -17.68
CA PRO A 432 2.33 -28.23 -18.90
C PRO A 432 0.84 -28.29 -18.61
N GLY A 433 0.07 -27.47 -19.30
CA GLY A 433 -1.39 -27.39 -19.15
C GLY A 433 -1.89 -26.51 -17.99
N MET A 434 -0.98 -25.95 -17.17
CA MET A 434 -1.34 -25.05 -16.07
C MET A 434 -0.80 -23.63 -16.34
N LYS A 435 -1.69 -22.65 -16.44
CA LYS A 435 -1.30 -21.23 -16.53
C LYS A 435 -0.83 -20.64 -15.19
N LYS A 436 -1.37 -21.17 -14.10
CA LYS A 436 -0.99 -20.88 -12.71
C LYS A 436 -0.88 -22.18 -11.95
N TRP A 437 0.16 -22.34 -11.18
CA TRP A 437 0.41 -23.52 -10.37
C TRP A 437 1.08 -23.12 -9.06
N HIS A 438 1.01 -23.99 -8.06
CA HIS A 438 1.52 -23.80 -6.71
C HIS A 438 2.41 -24.98 -6.29
N LEU A 439 3.15 -24.85 -5.18
CA LEU A 439 4.05 -25.90 -4.69
C LEU A 439 3.40 -27.30 -4.57
N PRO A 440 2.13 -27.43 -4.12
CA PRO A 440 1.47 -28.75 -4.13
C PRO A 440 1.34 -29.36 -5.53
N ASP A 441 1.18 -28.52 -6.56
CA ASP A 441 1.12 -28.99 -7.95
C ASP A 441 2.51 -29.42 -8.44
N ALA A 442 3.55 -28.66 -8.06
CA ALA A 442 4.94 -29.00 -8.36
C ALA A 442 5.37 -30.32 -7.73
N LEU A 443 4.98 -30.59 -6.48
CA LEU A 443 5.25 -31.85 -5.79
C LEU A 443 4.56 -33.06 -6.49
N LYS A 444 3.34 -32.87 -7.00
CA LYS A 444 2.64 -33.90 -7.77
C LYS A 444 3.27 -34.13 -9.16
N PHE A 445 3.75 -33.06 -9.78
CA PHE A 445 4.32 -33.10 -11.12
C PHE A 445 5.75 -33.67 -11.16
N GLU A 446 6.64 -33.20 -10.25
CA GLU A 446 8.05 -33.55 -10.21
C GLU A 446 8.32 -34.58 -9.10
N LYS A 447 8.41 -35.87 -9.51
CA LYS A 447 8.61 -36.97 -8.58
C LYS A 447 9.87 -36.81 -7.72
N LYS A 448 10.97 -36.29 -8.26
CA LYS A 448 12.21 -36.07 -7.50
C LYS A 448 12.02 -35.05 -6.38
N LEU A 449 11.16 -34.04 -6.59
CA LEU A 449 10.82 -33.06 -5.56
C LEU A 449 10.01 -33.75 -4.44
N GLN A 450 9.03 -34.59 -4.81
CA GLN A 450 8.27 -35.37 -3.86
C GLN A 450 9.16 -36.37 -3.08
N ASP A 451 10.12 -37.02 -3.75
CA ASP A 451 11.09 -37.93 -3.10
C ASP A 451 11.94 -37.20 -2.06
N VAL A 452 12.25 -35.89 -2.25
CA VAL A 452 12.93 -35.08 -1.24
C VAL A 452 12.04 -34.89 -0.02
N ARG A 453 10.77 -34.50 -0.20
CA ARG A 453 9.82 -34.36 0.91
C ARG A 453 9.64 -35.66 1.69
N ASP A 454 9.55 -36.76 0.99
CA ASP A 454 9.32 -38.11 1.56
C ASP A 454 10.51 -38.63 2.38
N ARG A 455 11.66 -37.95 2.39
CA ARG A 455 12.75 -38.23 3.34
C ARG A 455 12.35 -37.96 4.80
N GLY A 456 11.27 -37.16 5.01
CA GLY A 456 10.78 -36.78 6.33
C GLY A 456 11.67 -35.78 7.07
N GLY A 457 11.33 -35.48 8.33
CA GLY A 457 12.08 -34.57 9.18
C GLY A 457 12.17 -33.18 8.61
N VAL A 458 13.38 -32.59 8.53
CA VAL A 458 13.60 -31.24 8.04
C VAL A 458 13.09 -30.98 6.62
N TYR A 459 13.05 -32.02 5.77
CA TYR A 459 12.56 -31.89 4.38
C TYR A 459 11.04 -31.86 4.30
N GLU A 460 10.35 -32.61 5.13
CA GLU A 460 8.90 -32.55 5.27
C GLU A 460 8.50 -31.16 5.82
N GLU A 461 9.15 -30.70 6.89
CA GLU A 461 8.96 -29.37 7.46
C GLU A 461 9.23 -28.27 6.42
N LEU A 462 10.26 -28.42 5.59
CA LEU A 462 10.59 -27.48 4.51
C LEU A 462 9.39 -27.25 3.60
N PHE A 463 8.80 -28.34 3.05
CA PHE A 463 7.72 -28.19 2.09
C PHE A 463 6.40 -27.79 2.74
N ASP A 464 6.07 -28.31 3.92
CA ASP A 464 4.85 -27.97 4.64
C ASP A 464 4.84 -26.48 5.02
N THR A 465 5.98 -25.95 5.45
CA THR A 465 6.15 -24.54 5.74
C THR A 465 6.14 -23.70 4.46
N ALA A 466 6.85 -24.12 3.41
CA ALA A 466 6.91 -23.39 2.15
C ALA A 466 5.53 -23.27 1.48
N ILE A 467 4.70 -24.32 1.54
CA ILE A 467 3.32 -24.31 1.02
C ILE A 467 2.46 -23.27 1.74
N ARG A 468 2.60 -23.13 3.06
CA ARG A 468 1.85 -22.14 3.86
C ARG A 468 2.32 -20.71 3.60
N LEU A 469 3.60 -20.50 3.27
CA LEU A 469 4.18 -19.18 3.01
C LEU A 469 4.10 -18.75 1.55
N GLU A 470 3.87 -19.68 0.62
CA GLU A 470 3.78 -19.37 -0.81
C GLU A 470 2.70 -18.32 -1.10
N GLY A 471 3.04 -17.33 -1.91
CA GLY A 471 2.12 -16.26 -2.31
C GLY A 471 2.02 -15.09 -1.33
N LEU A 472 2.53 -15.20 -0.10
CA LEU A 472 2.56 -14.08 0.83
C LEU A 472 3.49 -12.97 0.35
N ASN A 473 3.16 -11.74 0.69
CA ASN A 473 4.01 -10.58 0.40
C ASN A 473 5.34 -10.69 1.17
N ARG A 474 6.43 -10.37 0.48
CA ARG A 474 7.78 -10.45 1.03
C ARG A 474 8.42 -9.07 1.22
N HIS A 475 8.35 -8.26 0.22
CA HIS A 475 8.93 -6.92 0.19
C HIS A 475 8.16 -6.01 -0.74
N THR A 476 8.31 -4.71 -0.53
CA THR A 476 7.86 -3.66 -1.43
C THR A 476 9.00 -3.23 -2.34
N SER A 477 8.67 -2.82 -3.56
CA SER A 477 9.58 -2.18 -4.50
C SER A 477 8.83 -1.10 -5.27
N LEU A 478 9.56 -0.23 -5.95
CA LEU A 478 8.96 0.78 -6.81
C LEU A 478 8.60 0.19 -8.16
N HIS A 479 7.48 0.62 -8.70
CA HIS A 479 7.10 0.28 -10.07
C HIS A 479 8.12 0.84 -11.06
N ALA A 480 8.52 0.04 -12.04
CA ALA A 480 9.61 0.39 -12.94
C ALA A 480 9.29 1.60 -13.84
N ALA A 481 8.02 1.92 -14.07
CA ALA A 481 7.60 2.87 -15.09
C ALA A 481 6.49 3.85 -14.68
N GLY A 482 5.66 3.52 -13.67
CA GLY A 482 4.51 4.34 -13.31
C GLY A 482 4.87 5.53 -12.41
N VAL A 483 4.36 6.71 -12.76
CA VAL A 483 4.38 7.92 -11.93
C VAL A 483 2.95 8.41 -11.78
N VAL A 484 2.59 8.78 -10.56
CA VAL A 484 1.27 9.31 -10.23
C VAL A 484 1.37 10.83 -10.07
N ILE A 485 0.42 11.55 -10.66
CA ILE A 485 0.31 13.00 -10.55
C ILE A 485 -1.07 13.33 -9.95
N GLY A 486 -1.08 13.88 -8.75
CA GLY A 486 -2.30 14.33 -8.07
C GLY A 486 -2.66 15.78 -8.37
N ARG A 487 -3.93 16.09 -8.27
CA ARG A 487 -4.44 17.49 -8.34
C ARG A 487 -4.08 18.28 -7.09
N GLU A 488 -3.98 17.58 -5.97
CA GLU A 488 -3.59 18.07 -4.64
C GLU A 488 -2.48 17.14 -4.12
N PRO A 489 -1.88 17.41 -2.97
CA PRO A 489 -0.93 16.50 -2.35
C PRO A 489 -1.46 15.07 -2.27
N LEU A 490 -0.61 14.10 -2.61
CA LEU A 490 -1.02 12.69 -2.75
C LEU A 490 -1.54 12.07 -1.46
N ASP A 491 -1.09 12.56 -0.28
CA ASP A 491 -1.56 12.10 1.03
C ASP A 491 -3.04 12.42 1.31
N LYS A 492 -3.66 13.27 0.49
CA LYS A 492 -5.12 13.49 0.51
C LYS A 492 -5.93 12.36 -0.14
N TYR A 493 -5.29 11.55 -0.96
CA TYR A 493 -5.94 10.46 -1.72
C TYR A 493 -5.51 9.09 -1.26
N VAL A 494 -4.24 8.91 -0.92
CA VAL A 494 -3.63 7.62 -0.60
C VAL A 494 -2.57 7.78 0.49
N PRO A 495 -2.35 6.76 1.35
CA PRO A 495 -1.22 6.78 2.27
C PRO A 495 0.10 6.64 1.48
N LEU A 496 1.12 7.39 1.90
CA LEU A 496 2.42 7.42 1.26
C LEU A 496 3.47 6.66 2.07
N CYS A 497 4.50 6.20 1.38
CA CYS A 497 5.72 5.64 1.98
C CYS A 497 6.95 6.11 1.21
N VAL A 498 8.12 5.83 1.78
CA VAL A 498 9.43 6.05 1.17
C VAL A 498 10.15 4.70 1.14
N PRO A 499 9.93 3.86 0.13
CA PRO A 499 10.47 2.50 0.08
C PRO A 499 11.99 2.45 0.05
N ASP A 500 12.62 3.44 -0.60
CA ASP A 500 14.06 3.63 -0.60
C ASP A 500 14.43 4.94 0.10
N GLN A 501 14.87 4.83 1.34
CA GLN A 501 15.27 5.96 2.16
C GLN A 501 16.50 6.72 1.62
N LYS A 502 17.27 6.13 0.71
CA LYS A 502 18.45 6.77 0.11
C LYS A 502 18.07 7.72 -1.01
N SER A 503 17.12 7.33 -1.84
CA SER A 503 16.61 8.16 -2.93
C SER A 503 15.57 9.18 -2.47
N GLY A 504 14.87 8.92 -1.35
CA GLY A 504 13.87 9.81 -0.76
C GLY A 504 12.58 9.96 -1.58
N GLY A 505 12.39 9.15 -2.63
CA GLY A 505 11.22 9.22 -3.50
C GLY A 505 9.93 8.81 -2.80
N LEU A 506 8.88 9.63 -2.92
CA LEU A 506 7.54 9.30 -2.43
C LEU A 506 6.91 8.20 -3.27
N ALA A 507 6.24 7.26 -2.63
CA ALA A 507 5.44 6.24 -3.30
C ALA A 507 4.10 6.05 -2.59
N SER A 508 3.06 5.73 -3.36
CA SER A 508 1.78 5.30 -2.79
C SER A 508 1.94 3.95 -2.11
N GLN A 509 1.27 3.74 -0.98
CA GLN A 509 1.17 2.42 -0.35
C GLN A 509 0.19 1.49 -1.08
N TYR A 510 -0.63 2.01 -1.98
CA TYR A 510 -1.61 1.24 -2.74
C TYR A 510 -1.08 0.81 -4.10
N THR A 511 -1.65 -0.27 -4.63
CA THR A 511 -1.35 -0.78 -5.98
C THR A 511 -1.91 0.17 -7.04
N MET A 512 -1.43 0.03 -8.28
CA MET A 512 -1.89 0.84 -9.42
C MET A 512 -3.42 0.86 -9.55
N LEU A 513 -4.09 -0.29 -9.49
CA LEU A 513 -5.56 -0.36 -9.59
C LEU A 513 -6.27 0.36 -8.43
N GLN A 514 -5.74 0.23 -7.21
CA GLN A 514 -6.30 0.92 -6.05
C GLN A 514 -6.08 2.44 -6.10
N ILE A 515 -4.97 2.89 -6.66
CA ILE A 515 -4.69 4.31 -6.89
C ILE A 515 -5.72 4.93 -7.84
N GLU A 516 -6.00 4.25 -8.96
CA GLU A 516 -7.01 4.68 -9.93
C GLU A 516 -8.41 4.75 -9.29
N GLU A 517 -8.78 3.76 -8.48
CA GLU A 517 -10.05 3.76 -7.74
C GLU A 517 -10.14 4.91 -6.74
N CYS A 518 -9.04 5.28 -6.09
CA CYS A 518 -8.95 6.40 -5.15
C CYS A 518 -8.93 7.77 -5.84
N GLY A 519 -8.97 7.82 -7.17
CA GLY A 519 -9.11 9.06 -7.93
C GLY A 519 -7.80 9.65 -8.45
N LEU A 520 -6.71 8.91 -8.45
CA LEU A 520 -5.43 9.35 -9.00
C LEU A 520 -5.18 8.78 -10.41
N VAL A 521 -4.33 9.45 -11.18
CA VAL A 521 -3.98 9.05 -12.55
C VAL A 521 -2.47 8.94 -12.70
#